data_f8bfb78d6140216bce3b78955599ebf9
#
_entry.id   f8bfb78d6140216bce3b78955599ebf9
#
_cell.length_a   1.000
_cell.length_b   1.000
_cell.length_c   1.000
_cell.angle_alpha   90.00
_cell.angle_beta   90.00
_cell.angle_gamma   90.00
#
_symmetry.space_group_name_H-M   'P 1'
#
loop_
_entity.id
_entity.type
_entity.pdbx_description
1 polymer ?
#
loop_
_entity_poly.entity_id
_entity_poly.type
_entity_poly.pdbx_seq_one_letter_code
_entity_poly.pdbx_strand_id
1 'polypeptide(L)'
;MASTQSQYPLDPSGPSVTTSAVPKMQKPIPYSCSNGHRTPLSSILPPLIFGTATFNHQYNSDPFSLDTTGLVASALDYGIRAFDTSPYYGPSEQLLGAALATPFVRSTFPRDSYLLLTKVGRIASSEFDYSPAWIRTSIARSLRRLQTPYLDLVYCHDIEYVSPDEVVTAVRELRRIRDEEGTIRYIGISGYPIGVLGSVAELILRETGEPVDAVQSFANFTLQNRTLGGPGGIDRLAAAGVQVVTNASPLGMGLLRREGVPVGALGDFHPASRELRAAVRRASEFCDGVGERLEVVALRWALETWISAGAAAGSRAHPVSGLPGKEESNEDVGRGTKFGISVIGVSNAKELEMTMLMWRSILDGLEGGEDKAVQTGRWKRAREWSRNRREAVEMLAEGVQEVLGEWFNYAWDSPPKGFVNQRKKGQIEGQSEGKKEDAP
;
A
#
# COMPACT_ATOMS: atom_id res chain seq x y z
N MET A 1 0.82 2.73 43.53
CA MET A 1 0.90 2.93 42.07
C MET A 1 1.03 1.54 41.46
N ALA A 2 -0.05 0.97 40.98
CA ALA A 2 -0.04 -0.33 40.34
C ALA A 2 0.58 -0.13 38.93
N SER A 3 1.64 -0.90 38.63
CA SER A 3 2.25 -0.93 37.31
C SER A 3 1.21 -1.49 36.34
N THR A 4 0.64 -0.63 35.52
CA THR A 4 -0.11 -1.05 34.32
C THR A 4 0.91 -1.66 33.36
N GLN A 5 1.14 -2.98 33.47
CA GLN A 5 1.80 -3.71 32.40
C GLN A 5 0.97 -3.55 31.13
N SER A 6 1.60 -3.03 30.11
CA SER A 6 1.03 -2.83 28.78
C SER A 6 0.38 -4.13 28.28
N GLN A 7 -0.95 -4.15 28.18
CA GLN A 7 -1.74 -5.27 27.62
C GLN A 7 -1.80 -5.18 26.08
N TYR A 8 -0.69 -4.87 25.40
CA TYR A 8 -0.74 -4.43 24.02
C TYR A 8 -0.18 -5.43 22.99
N PRO A 9 -0.49 -5.29 21.70
CA PRO A 9 -0.45 -6.34 20.70
C PRO A 9 0.92 -6.92 20.36
N LEU A 10 1.92 -6.64 21.14
CA LEU A 10 3.16 -7.40 21.16
C LEU A 10 3.05 -8.66 22.05
N ASP A 11 1.94 -8.79 22.79
CA ASP A 11 1.63 -10.00 23.55
C ASP A 11 0.90 -11.00 22.62
N PRO A 12 1.55 -12.10 22.23
CA PRO A 12 0.91 -13.15 21.44
C PRO A 12 -0.21 -13.89 22.20
N SER A 13 -0.43 -13.60 23.49
CA SER A 13 -1.48 -14.20 24.31
C SER A 13 -2.86 -13.57 24.12
N GLY A 14 -3.00 -12.49 23.34
CA GLY A 14 -4.31 -12.02 22.88
C GLY A 14 -5.09 -13.14 22.21
N PRO A 15 -6.45 -13.12 22.20
CA PRO A 15 -7.26 -14.24 21.70
C PRO A 15 -7.16 -14.38 20.18
N SER A 16 -5.97 -14.72 19.68
CA SER A 16 -5.73 -15.03 18.28
C SER A 16 -6.41 -16.34 17.90
N VAL A 17 -7.25 -16.31 16.88
CA VAL A 17 -7.96 -17.47 16.30
C VAL A 17 -7.11 -18.11 15.20
N THR A 18 -5.79 -18.00 15.25
CA THR A 18 -4.92 -18.63 14.26
C THR A 18 -4.80 -20.12 14.50
N THR A 19 -5.49 -20.90 13.70
CA THR A 19 -5.05 -22.25 13.37
C THR A 19 -4.35 -22.20 12.03
N SER A 20 -3.11 -22.66 11.96
CA SER A 20 -2.39 -22.90 10.71
C SER A 20 -3.10 -24.04 9.97
N ALA A 21 -4.07 -23.70 9.14
CA ALA A 21 -4.62 -24.66 8.18
C ALA A 21 -3.58 -24.88 7.09
N VAL A 22 -3.39 -26.13 6.67
CA VAL A 22 -2.58 -26.45 5.48
C VAL A 22 -3.16 -25.69 4.29
N PRO A 23 -2.37 -24.91 3.56
CA PRO A 23 -2.88 -24.12 2.45
C PRO A 23 -3.55 -25.01 1.41
N LYS A 24 -4.83 -24.77 1.13
CA LYS A 24 -5.52 -25.35 -0.01
C LYS A 24 -5.26 -24.46 -1.23
N MET A 25 -5.26 -25.03 -2.43
CA MET A 25 -5.16 -24.26 -3.65
C MET A 25 -6.24 -23.15 -3.65
N GLN A 26 -5.80 -21.92 -3.82
CA GLN A 26 -6.66 -20.75 -3.73
C GLN A 26 -7.51 -20.59 -4.99
N LYS A 27 -8.73 -20.11 -4.83
CA LYS A 27 -9.64 -19.85 -5.95
C LYS A 27 -9.19 -18.60 -6.73
N PRO A 28 -9.40 -18.56 -8.06
CA PRO A 28 -9.20 -17.38 -8.87
C PRO A 28 -9.99 -16.18 -8.35
N ILE A 29 -9.38 -14.99 -8.43
CA ILE A 29 -10.08 -13.72 -8.22
C ILE A 29 -10.99 -13.52 -9.44
N PRO A 30 -12.29 -13.26 -9.26
CA PRO A 30 -13.21 -13.08 -10.38
C PRO A 30 -12.82 -11.88 -11.23
N TYR A 31 -12.36 -12.11 -12.44
CA TYR A 31 -12.09 -11.08 -13.42
C TYR A 31 -12.71 -11.44 -14.76
N SER A 32 -13.46 -10.52 -15.32
CA SER A 32 -14.00 -10.64 -16.68
C SER A 32 -13.85 -9.31 -17.41
N CYS A 33 -13.64 -9.39 -18.72
CA CYS A 33 -13.70 -8.25 -19.61
C CYS A 33 -14.50 -8.70 -20.84
N SER A 34 -15.74 -8.22 -20.98
CA SER A 34 -16.61 -8.55 -22.09
C SER A 34 -17.38 -7.31 -22.52
N ASN A 35 -17.47 -7.09 -23.86
CA ASN A 35 -18.20 -5.96 -24.45
C ASN A 35 -17.80 -4.59 -23.86
N GLY A 36 -16.51 -4.38 -23.54
CA GLY A 36 -16.01 -3.16 -22.93
C GLY A 36 -16.30 -3.02 -21.42
N HIS A 37 -17.02 -3.95 -20.81
CA HIS A 37 -17.28 -3.96 -19.37
C HIS A 37 -16.25 -4.83 -18.66
N ARG A 38 -15.45 -4.21 -17.78
CA ARG A 38 -14.49 -4.89 -16.90
C ARG A 38 -15.08 -5.06 -15.51
N THR A 39 -14.69 -6.13 -14.84
CA THR A 39 -14.96 -6.26 -13.40
C THR A 39 -14.43 -5.01 -12.68
N PRO A 40 -15.25 -4.30 -11.89
CA PRO A 40 -14.78 -3.11 -11.18
C PRO A 40 -13.61 -3.43 -10.25
N LEU A 41 -12.54 -2.64 -10.28
CA LEU A 41 -11.37 -2.83 -9.42
C LEU A 41 -11.77 -2.84 -7.93
N SER A 42 -12.71 -1.98 -7.55
CA SER A 42 -13.25 -1.90 -6.19
C SER A 42 -13.94 -3.18 -5.69
N SER A 43 -14.30 -4.11 -6.57
CA SER A 43 -14.91 -5.39 -6.19
C SER A 43 -13.89 -6.50 -5.95
N ILE A 44 -12.64 -6.33 -6.40
CA ILE A 44 -11.62 -7.39 -6.37
C ILE A 44 -10.33 -7.00 -5.65
N LEU A 45 -10.00 -5.71 -5.54
CA LEU A 45 -8.78 -5.28 -4.84
C LEU A 45 -9.00 -5.34 -3.32
N PRO A 46 -8.27 -6.18 -2.58
CA PRO A 46 -8.46 -6.31 -1.14
C PRO A 46 -8.09 -5.02 -0.39
N PRO A 47 -8.66 -4.75 0.80
CA PRO A 47 -8.38 -3.54 1.56
C PRO A 47 -6.98 -3.50 2.20
N LEU A 48 -6.25 -4.62 2.20
CA LEU A 48 -4.85 -4.67 2.65
C LEU A 48 -3.96 -5.20 1.54
N ILE A 49 -2.94 -4.41 1.16
CA ILE A 49 -1.97 -4.70 0.11
C ILE A 49 -0.57 -4.78 0.71
N PHE A 50 0.19 -5.78 0.30
CA PHE A 50 1.60 -5.92 0.65
C PHE A 50 2.47 -5.05 -0.26
N GLY A 51 3.10 -4.00 0.32
CA GLY A 51 4.03 -3.13 -0.38
C GLY A 51 5.46 -3.66 -0.30
N THR A 52 6.15 -3.73 -1.41
CA THR A 52 7.53 -4.23 -1.52
C THR A 52 8.59 -3.14 -1.63
N ALA A 53 8.24 -1.87 -1.32
CA ALA A 53 9.23 -0.79 -1.27
C ALA A 53 10.36 -1.07 -0.27
N THR A 54 10.12 -1.89 0.75
CA THR A 54 11.12 -2.35 1.71
C THR A 54 12.16 -3.32 1.10
N PHE A 55 11.91 -3.92 -0.06
CA PHE A 55 12.87 -4.77 -0.79
C PHE A 55 13.87 -3.95 -1.61
N ASN A 56 14.34 -2.85 -1.07
CA ASN A 56 15.11 -1.83 -1.75
C ASN A 56 16.22 -1.29 -0.82
N HIS A 57 17.28 -0.78 -1.39
CA HIS A 57 18.44 -0.20 -0.70
C HIS A 57 18.11 1.05 0.13
N GLN A 58 16.96 1.70 -0.06
CA GLN A 58 16.50 2.81 0.78
C GLN A 58 16.10 2.35 2.18
N TYR A 59 15.67 1.11 2.34
CA TYR A 59 15.18 0.55 3.60
C TYR A 59 16.09 -0.55 4.18
N ASN A 60 16.81 -1.23 3.31
CA ASN A 60 17.70 -2.34 3.68
C ASN A 60 19.06 -2.17 3.01
N SER A 61 20.14 -2.30 3.75
CA SER A 61 21.50 -2.17 3.20
C SER A 61 21.80 -3.23 2.16
N ASP A 62 21.25 -4.43 2.33
CA ASP A 62 21.33 -5.54 1.37
C ASP A 62 19.95 -6.18 1.18
N PRO A 63 19.14 -5.73 0.20
CA PRO A 63 17.85 -6.33 -0.11
C PRO A 63 17.91 -7.80 -0.53
N PHE A 64 19.04 -8.27 -1.05
CA PHE A 64 19.20 -9.66 -1.47
C PHE A 64 19.42 -10.62 -0.30
N SER A 65 19.81 -10.11 0.87
CA SER A 65 19.90 -10.92 2.11
C SER A 65 18.55 -11.14 2.79
N LEU A 66 17.49 -10.45 2.35
CA LEU A 66 16.14 -10.63 2.91
C LEU A 66 15.58 -12.00 2.49
N ASP A 67 14.93 -12.69 3.41
CA ASP A 67 14.12 -13.86 3.08
C ASP A 67 12.80 -13.45 2.42
N THR A 68 12.89 -12.86 1.22
CA THR A 68 11.72 -12.41 0.46
C THR A 68 10.82 -13.57 0.05
N THR A 69 11.38 -14.75 -0.18
CA THR A 69 10.60 -15.95 -0.50
C THR A 69 9.73 -16.41 0.65
N GLY A 70 10.30 -16.57 1.84
CA GLY A 70 9.55 -16.92 3.04
C GLY A 70 8.53 -15.85 3.41
N LEU A 71 8.89 -14.57 3.26
CA LEU A 71 8.04 -13.45 3.56
C LEU A 71 6.80 -13.38 2.65
N VAL A 72 6.98 -13.54 1.33
CA VAL A 72 5.89 -13.55 0.35
C VAL A 72 4.99 -14.78 0.53
N ALA A 73 5.58 -15.96 0.75
CA ALA A 73 4.81 -17.17 1.05
C ALA A 73 3.96 -17.01 2.32
N SER A 74 4.55 -16.49 3.40
CA SER A 74 3.83 -16.22 4.65
C SER A 74 2.74 -15.17 4.46
N ALA A 75 2.97 -14.12 3.67
CA ALA A 75 1.95 -13.12 3.36
C ALA A 75 0.73 -13.74 2.66
N LEU A 76 0.96 -14.61 1.69
CA LEU A 76 -0.09 -15.37 1.00
C LEU A 76 -0.83 -16.31 1.97
N ASP A 77 -0.14 -17.01 2.87
CA ASP A 77 -0.73 -17.88 3.89
C ASP A 77 -1.57 -17.10 4.91
N TYR A 78 -1.16 -15.87 5.25
CA TYR A 78 -1.95 -14.96 6.07
C TYR A 78 -3.20 -14.42 5.36
N GLY A 79 -3.35 -14.64 4.05
CA GLY A 79 -4.51 -14.20 3.26
C GLY A 79 -4.29 -12.91 2.49
N ILE A 80 -3.08 -12.37 2.41
CA ILE A 80 -2.76 -11.26 1.50
C ILE A 80 -2.90 -11.75 0.06
N ARG A 81 -3.61 -10.96 -0.77
CA ARG A 81 -3.91 -11.28 -2.18
C ARG A 81 -3.60 -10.13 -3.14
N ALA A 82 -2.85 -9.13 -2.70
CA ALA A 82 -2.37 -8.06 -3.57
C ALA A 82 -0.97 -7.63 -3.14
N PHE A 83 -0.09 -7.41 -4.12
CA PHE A 83 1.30 -6.99 -3.94
C PHE A 83 1.54 -5.72 -4.76
N ASP A 84 2.05 -4.66 -4.11
CA ASP A 84 2.45 -3.40 -4.74
C ASP A 84 3.97 -3.32 -4.82
N THR A 85 4.49 -3.03 -5.99
CA THR A 85 5.92 -2.87 -6.28
C THR A 85 6.19 -1.70 -7.25
N SER A 86 7.42 -1.52 -7.68
CA SER A 86 7.82 -0.54 -8.69
C SER A 86 9.18 -0.88 -9.29
N PRO A 87 9.43 -0.61 -10.57
CA PRO A 87 10.77 -0.64 -11.15
C PRO A 87 11.78 0.28 -10.46
N TYR A 88 11.29 1.36 -9.85
CA TYR A 88 12.09 2.32 -9.08
C TYR A 88 12.59 1.74 -7.74
N TYR A 89 11.98 0.70 -7.22
CA TYR A 89 12.35 0.08 -5.94
C TYR A 89 13.55 -0.88 -6.05
N GLY A 90 14.55 -0.54 -6.85
CA GLY A 90 15.76 -1.35 -7.03
C GLY A 90 15.43 -2.79 -7.44
N PRO A 91 15.87 -3.83 -6.68
CA PRO A 91 15.64 -5.23 -7.04
C PRO A 91 14.24 -5.76 -6.71
N SER A 92 13.34 -4.93 -6.20
CA SER A 92 12.04 -5.36 -5.63
C SER A 92 11.19 -6.20 -6.59
N GLU A 93 11.06 -5.80 -7.86
CA GLU A 93 10.31 -6.60 -8.86
C GLU A 93 10.93 -7.98 -9.10
N GLN A 94 12.28 -8.06 -9.11
CA GLN A 94 13.00 -9.31 -9.30
C GLN A 94 12.84 -10.25 -8.10
N LEU A 95 12.96 -9.70 -6.89
CA LEU A 95 12.80 -10.44 -5.63
C LEU A 95 11.38 -10.95 -5.46
N LEU A 96 10.39 -10.09 -5.72
CA LEU A 96 8.97 -10.48 -5.68
C LEU A 96 8.68 -11.54 -6.75
N GLY A 97 9.13 -11.34 -7.98
CA GLY A 97 8.94 -12.30 -9.08
C GLY A 97 9.55 -13.66 -8.79
N ALA A 98 10.79 -13.69 -8.23
CA ALA A 98 11.44 -14.93 -7.81
C ALA A 98 10.67 -15.65 -6.69
N ALA A 99 10.17 -14.91 -5.69
CA ALA A 99 9.39 -15.48 -4.61
C ALA A 99 8.05 -16.09 -5.10
N LEU A 100 7.33 -15.37 -5.96
CA LEU A 100 6.07 -15.85 -6.56
C LEU A 100 6.26 -17.00 -7.55
N ALA A 101 7.46 -17.14 -8.13
CA ALA A 101 7.78 -18.20 -9.07
C ALA A 101 8.18 -19.52 -8.40
N THR A 102 8.31 -19.57 -7.09
CA THR A 102 8.67 -20.81 -6.37
C THR A 102 7.64 -21.92 -6.60
N PRO A 103 8.05 -23.20 -6.62
CA PRO A 103 7.13 -24.32 -6.81
C PRO A 103 5.97 -24.33 -5.80
N PHE A 104 6.25 -24.03 -4.54
CA PHE A 104 5.23 -23.96 -3.49
C PHE A 104 4.17 -22.90 -3.81
N VAL A 105 4.59 -21.66 -4.10
CA VAL A 105 3.65 -20.57 -4.39
C VAL A 105 2.83 -20.89 -5.65
N ARG A 106 3.48 -21.30 -6.74
CA ARG A 106 2.77 -21.61 -8.00
C ARG A 106 1.75 -22.72 -7.87
N SER A 107 2.01 -23.74 -7.05
CA SER A 107 1.09 -24.87 -6.87
C SER A 107 -0.07 -24.54 -5.93
N THR A 108 0.15 -23.66 -4.96
CA THR A 108 -0.84 -23.33 -3.92
C THR A 108 -1.64 -22.07 -4.28
N PHE A 109 -0.98 -21.10 -4.90
CA PHE A 109 -1.53 -19.79 -5.25
C PHE A 109 -1.34 -19.53 -6.76
N PRO A 110 -2.25 -20.03 -7.61
CA PRO A 110 -2.17 -19.75 -9.05
C PRO A 110 -2.22 -18.24 -9.32
N ARG A 111 -1.63 -17.82 -10.47
CA ARG A 111 -1.44 -16.40 -10.81
C ARG A 111 -2.72 -15.55 -10.72
N ASP A 112 -3.84 -16.13 -11.00
CA ASP A 112 -5.15 -15.48 -10.95
C ASP A 112 -5.78 -15.43 -9.53
N SER A 113 -5.12 -15.98 -8.52
CA SER A 113 -5.55 -15.90 -7.12
C SER A 113 -4.99 -14.71 -6.35
N TYR A 114 -4.14 -13.89 -6.97
CA TYR A 114 -3.60 -12.68 -6.39
C TYR A 114 -3.39 -11.57 -7.44
N LEU A 115 -3.31 -10.32 -6.99
CA LEU A 115 -3.15 -9.14 -7.83
C LEU A 115 -1.71 -8.62 -7.74
N LEU A 116 -1.13 -8.25 -8.89
CA LEU A 116 0.18 -7.61 -8.99
C LEU A 116 0.02 -6.17 -9.47
N LEU A 117 0.46 -5.24 -8.64
CA LEU A 117 0.44 -3.82 -8.87
C LEU A 117 1.87 -3.33 -9.06
N THR A 118 2.14 -2.59 -10.13
CA THR A 118 3.45 -1.95 -10.34
C THR A 118 3.30 -0.55 -10.91
N LYS A 119 4.40 0.10 -11.25
CA LYS A 119 4.40 1.50 -11.64
C LYS A 119 5.26 1.72 -12.88
N VAL A 120 5.07 2.87 -13.56
CA VAL A 120 5.84 3.27 -14.74
C VAL A 120 6.20 4.76 -14.67
N GLY A 121 7.15 5.20 -15.46
CA GLY A 121 7.49 6.61 -15.64
C GLY A 121 8.67 7.09 -14.79
N ARG A 122 8.77 6.71 -13.51
CA ARG A 122 9.93 7.04 -12.67
C ARG A 122 11.07 6.05 -12.89
N ILE A 123 12.26 6.57 -13.22
CA ILE A 123 13.47 5.77 -13.51
C ILE A 123 14.44 5.83 -12.34
N ALA A 124 14.74 7.04 -11.89
CA ALA A 124 15.65 7.33 -10.79
C ALA A 124 15.12 8.48 -9.93
N SER A 125 15.87 8.94 -8.95
CA SER A 125 15.47 10.04 -8.06
C SER A 125 15.19 11.35 -8.82
N SER A 126 15.91 11.61 -9.91
CA SER A 126 15.78 12.81 -10.74
C SER A 126 15.48 12.51 -12.22
N GLU A 127 15.11 11.27 -12.55
CA GLU A 127 14.86 10.86 -13.94
C GLU A 127 13.45 10.31 -14.09
N PHE A 128 12.68 10.95 -14.98
CA PHE A 128 11.30 10.55 -15.31
C PHE A 128 11.10 10.56 -16.81
N ASP A 129 10.46 9.52 -17.36
CA ASP A 129 10.09 9.43 -18.76
C ASP A 129 8.70 8.82 -18.90
N TYR A 130 7.76 9.64 -19.35
CA TYR A 130 6.37 9.29 -19.58
C TYR A 130 6.04 9.12 -21.06
N SER A 131 7.08 9.04 -21.91
CA SER A 131 6.90 8.79 -23.34
C SER A 131 6.29 7.41 -23.60
N PRO A 132 5.47 7.27 -24.67
CA PRO A 132 4.89 5.96 -25.05
C PRO A 132 5.92 4.86 -25.22
N ALA A 133 7.08 5.17 -25.80
CA ALA A 133 8.16 4.20 -26.00
C ALA A 133 8.72 3.68 -24.66
N TRP A 134 8.94 4.59 -23.69
CA TRP A 134 9.40 4.19 -22.37
C TRP A 134 8.35 3.38 -21.59
N ILE A 135 7.09 3.80 -21.65
CA ILE A 135 5.98 3.07 -21.00
C ILE A 135 5.96 1.61 -21.47
N ARG A 136 6.02 1.36 -22.80
CA ARG A 136 6.06 -0.01 -23.35
C ARG A 136 7.29 -0.78 -22.87
N THR A 137 8.48 -0.17 -22.91
CA THR A 137 9.71 -0.77 -22.42
C THR A 137 9.62 -1.13 -20.93
N SER A 138 9.07 -0.24 -20.11
CA SER A 138 8.90 -0.44 -18.68
C SER A 138 7.93 -1.60 -18.39
N ILE A 139 6.78 -1.67 -19.07
CA ILE A 139 5.83 -2.78 -18.92
C ILE A 139 6.46 -4.11 -19.30
N ALA A 140 7.12 -4.20 -20.45
CA ALA A 140 7.80 -5.43 -20.88
C ALA A 140 8.88 -5.87 -19.89
N ARG A 141 9.62 -4.93 -19.30
CA ARG A 141 10.60 -5.19 -18.25
C ARG A 141 9.96 -5.71 -16.97
N SER A 142 8.89 -5.08 -16.49
CA SER A 142 8.15 -5.48 -15.28
C SER A 142 7.56 -6.88 -15.43
N LEU A 143 6.96 -7.22 -16.58
CA LEU A 143 6.44 -8.56 -16.86
C LEU A 143 7.54 -9.64 -16.75
N ARG A 144 8.74 -9.35 -17.31
CA ARG A 144 9.89 -10.28 -17.19
C ARG A 144 10.38 -10.42 -15.77
N ARG A 145 10.56 -9.29 -15.02
CA ARG A 145 11.07 -9.30 -13.64
C ARG A 145 10.11 -10.00 -12.68
N LEU A 146 8.81 -9.74 -12.84
CA LEU A 146 7.75 -10.35 -12.04
C LEU A 146 7.38 -11.76 -12.51
N GLN A 147 7.97 -12.25 -13.61
CA GLN A 147 7.73 -13.58 -14.19
C GLN A 147 6.24 -13.89 -14.38
N THR A 148 5.50 -12.93 -14.91
CA THR A 148 4.04 -12.98 -15.06
C THR A 148 3.61 -12.62 -16.48
N PRO A 149 2.53 -13.21 -17.02
CA PRO A 149 2.01 -12.86 -18.34
C PRO A 149 1.21 -11.55 -18.35
N TYR A 150 0.76 -11.05 -17.19
CA TYR A 150 0.00 -9.81 -17.10
C TYR A 150 0.17 -9.13 -15.74
N LEU A 151 -0.10 -7.83 -15.71
CA LEU A 151 -0.14 -6.99 -14.52
C LEU A 151 -1.60 -6.60 -14.23
N ASP A 152 -2.00 -6.62 -12.97
CA ASP A 152 -3.38 -6.27 -12.63
C ASP A 152 -3.61 -4.76 -12.61
N LEU A 153 -2.68 -3.99 -12.05
CA LEU A 153 -2.79 -2.54 -11.99
C LEU A 153 -1.42 -1.90 -12.23
N VAL A 154 -1.39 -0.89 -13.09
CA VAL A 154 -0.19 -0.10 -13.37
C VAL A 154 -0.44 1.36 -13.09
N TYR A 155 0.37 1.95 -12.22
CA TYR A 155 0.32 3.37 -11.89
C TYR A 155 1.35 4.17 -12.69
N CYS A 156 1.01 5.38 -13.14
CA CYS A 156 1.98 6.42 -13.45
C CYS A 156 2.60 6.91 -12.12
N HIS A 157 3.92 6.82 -11.95
CA HIS A 157 4.62 6.95 -10.66
C HIS A 157 5.12 8.36 -10.41
N ASP A 158 4.66 8.99 -9.32
CA ASP A 158 5.05 10.33 -8.87
C ASP A 158 4.81 11.39 -9.96
N ILE A 159 3.53 11.54 -10.31
CA ILE A 159 3.06 12.36 -11.42
C ILE A 159 3.38 13.85 -11.26
N GLU A 160 3.67 14.31 -10.06
CA GLU A 160 4.05 15.70 -9.76
C GLU A 160 5.42 16.10 -10.32
N TYR A 161 6.22 15.14 -10.78
CA TYR A 161 7.57 15.38 -11.33
C TYR A 161 7.58 15.63 -12.83
N VAL A 162 6.44 15.51 -13.51
CA VAL A 162 6.27 15.74 -14.95
C VAL A 162 5.07 16.65 -15.22
N SER A 163 4.91 17.11 -16.44
CA SER A 163 3.74 17.91 -16.80
C SER A 163 2.45 17.08 -16.81
N PRO A 164 1.27 17.66 -16.51
CA PRO A 164 -0.01 16.97 -16.60
C PRO A 164 -0.27 16.35 -18.00
N ASP A 165 0.17 16.99 -19.07
CA ASP A 165 0.02 16.49 -20.44
C ASP A 165 0.86 15.22 -20.70
N GLU A 166 2.04 15.12 -20.09
CA GLU A 166 2.85 13.90 -20.14
C GLU A 166 2.13 12.76 -19.41
N VAL A 167 1.47 13.03 -18.27
CA VAL A 167 0.67 12.01 -17.56
C VAL A 167 -0.51 11.54 -18.41
N VAL A 168 -1.27 12.47 -19.03
CA VAL A 168 -2.39 12.12 -19.93
C VAL A 168 -1.89 11.26 -21.08
N THR A 169 -0.73 11.60 -21.67
CA THR A 169 -0.10 10.84 -22.75
C THR A 169 0.25 9.42 -22.31
N ALA A 170 0.86 9.26 -21.14
CA ALA A 170 1.19 7.95 -20.58
C ALA A 170 -0.07 7.10 -20.27
N VAL A 171 -1.12 7.72 -19.72
CA VAL A 171 -2.39 7.02 -19.46
C VAL A 171 -3.04 6.56 -20.76
N ARG A 172 -3.03 7.37 -21.81
CA ARG A 172 -3.51 6.94 -23.15
C ARG A 172 -2.72 5.75 -23.68
N GLU A 173 -1.40 5.74 -23.47
CA GLU A 173 -0.57 4.62 -23.92
C GLU A 173 -0.82 3.35 -23.08
N LEU A 174 -0.95 3.46 -21.76
CA LEU A 174 -1.33 2.35 -20.91
C LEU A 174 -2.68 1.75 -21.31
N ARG A 175 -3.66 2.60 -21.72
CA ARG A 175 -4.95 2.12 -22.23
C ARG A 175 -4.81 1.37 -23.54
N ARG A 176 -3.93 1.80 -24.46
CA ARG A 176 -3.65 1.03 -25.68
C ARG A 176 -3.08 -0.35 -25.35
N ILE A 177 -2.10 -0.43 -24.45
CA ILE A 177 -1.53 -1.72 -24.01
C ILE A 177 -2.62 -2.59 -23.38
N ARG A 178 -3.49 -2.01 -22.55
CA ARG A 178 -4.63 -2.72 -21.93
C ARG A 178 -5.57 -3.30 -23.00
N ASP A 179 -5.96 -2.48 -23.96
CA ASP A 179 -7.05 -2.80 -24.90
C ASP A 179 -6.57 -3.63 -26.09
N GLU A 180 -5.32 -3.44 -26.54
CA GLU A 180 -4.74 -4.12 -27.70
C GLU A 180 -3.95 -5.37 -27.33
N GLU A 181 -3.19 -5.35 -26.21
CA GLU A 181 -2.29 -6.43 -25.84
C GLU A 181 -2.83 -7.29 -24.67
N GLY A 182 -3.72 -6.72 -23.83
CA GLY A 182 -4.27 -7.42 -22.66
C GLY A 182 -3.27 -7.75 -21.56
N THR A 183 -2.06 -7.16 -21.62
CA THR A 183 -0.99 -7.41 -20.65
C THR A 183 -1.12 -6.60 -19.36
N ILE A 184 -2.03 -5.63 -19.31
CA ILE A 184 -2.43 -4.90 -18.10
C ILE A 184 -3.96 -4.85 -18.01
N ARG A 185 -4.50 -4.78 -16.77
CA ARG A 185 -5.96 -4.80 -16.54
C ARG A 185 -6.52 -3.45 -16.13
N TYR A 186 -5.85 -2.76 -15.20
CA TYR A 186 -6.28 -1.48 -14.64
C TYR A 186 -5.16 -0.46 -14.67
N ILE A 187 -5.53 0.82 -14.64
CA ILE A 187 -4.61 1.94 -14.80
C ILE A 187 -4.85 2.94 -13.66
N GLY A 188 -3.77 3.41 -13.06
CA GLY A 188 -3.80 4.40 -12.00
C GLY A 188 -2.75 5.49 -12.14
N ILE A 189 -2.80 6.43 -11.21
CA ILE A 189 -1.75 7.43 -10.98
C ILE A 189 -1.31 7.37 -9.53
N SER A 190 -0.05 7.70 -9.25
CA SER A 190 0.46 7.80 -7.88
C SER A 190 1.32 9.03 -7.69
N GLY A 191 1.34 9.57 -6.47
CA GLY A 191 2.11 10.74 -6.12
C GLY A 191 1.88 11.20 -4.68
N TYR A 192 2.53 12.31 -4.31
CA TYR A 192 2.46 12.84 -2.97
C TYR A 192 1.47 14.02 -2.83
N PRO A 193 1.55 15.12 -3.61
CA PRO A 193 0.69 16.27 -3.40
C PRO A 193 -0.76 15.96 -3.79
N ILE A 194 -1.66 15.93 -2.80
CA ILE A 194 -3.09 15.59 -2.99
C ILE A 194 -3.75 16.49 -4.02
N GLY A 195 -3.43 17.80 -3.99
CA GLY A 195 -3.97 18.76 -4.96
C GLY A 195 -3.59 18.43 -6.40
N VAL A 196 -2.37 17.94 -6.64
CA VAL A 196 -1.90 17.50 -7.96
C VAL A 196 -2.62 16.22 -8.38
N LEU A 197 -2.72 15.23 -7.48
CA LEU A 197 -3.44 13.98 -7.75
C LEU A 197 -4.89 14.25 -8.16
N GLY A 198 -5.60 15.13 -7.42
CA GLY A 198 -6.97 15.52 -7.75
C GLY A 198 -7.09 16.22 -9.10
N SER A 199 -6.26 17.24 -9.34
CA SER A 199 -6.30 18.01 -10.59
C SER A 199 -5.97 17.17 -11.81
N VAL A 200 -5.00 16.23 -11.69
CA VAL A 200 -4.62 15.35 -12.81
C VAL A 200 -5.69 14.26 -13.03
N ALA A 201 -6.31 13.71 -11.98
CA ALA A 201 -7.41 12.76 -12.14
C ALA A 201 -8.61 13.41 -12.88
N GLU A 202 -8.98 14.64 -12.51
CA GLU A 202 -10.01 15.44 -13.21
C GLU A 202 -9.62 15.75 -14.65
N LEU A 203 -8.35 16.10 -14.90
CA LEU A 203 -7.83 16.36 -16.24
C LEU A 203 -7.93 15.11 -17.12
N ILE A 204 -7.51 13.94 -16.63
CA ILE A 204 -7.59 12.69 -17.38
C ILE A 204 -9.04 12.37 -17.73
N LEU A 205 -9.99 12.49 -16.79
CA LEU A 205 -11.40 12.28 -17.07
C LEU A 205 -11.91 13.23 -18.15
N ARG A 206 -11.61 14.51 -18.05
CA ARG A 206 -12.05 15.53 -19.02
C ARG A 206 -11.46 15.29 -20.41
N GLU A 207 -10.16 15.01 -20.51
CA GLU A 207 -9.44 14.88 -21.79
C GLU A 207 -9.65 13.54 -22.50
N THR A 208 -10.12 12.52 -21.75
CA THR A 208 -10.20 11.16 -22.30
C THR A 208 -11.60 10.54 -22.20
N GLY A 209 -12.50 11.13 -21.42
CA GLY A 209 -13.84 10.61 -21.16
C GLY A 209 -13.86 9.37 -20.23
N GLU A 210 -12.70 8.86 -19.82
CA GLU A 210 -12.56 7.69 -18.93
C GLU A 210 -11.72 8.06 -17.71
N PRO A 211 -12.21 7.86 -16.47
CA PRO A 211 -11.41 8.09 -15.26
C PRO A 211 -10.28 7.05 -15.14
N VAL A 212 -9.26 7.34 -14.34
CA VAL A 212 -8.33 6.30 -13.90
C VAL A 212 -9.03 5.35 -12.92
N ASP A 213 -8.66 4.07 -12.93
CA ASP A 213 -9.24 3.07 -12.03
C ASP A 213 -8.80 3.29 -10.58
N ALA A 214 -7.56 3.76 -10.37
CA ALA A 214 -6.97 3.90 -9.05
C ALA A 214 -6.11 5.16 -8.89
N VAL A 215 -6.07 5.70 -7.66
CA VAL A 215 -5.09 6.69 -7.23
C VAL A 215 -4.36 6.17 -5.99
N GLN A 216 -3.03 6.18 -6.00
CA GLN A 216 -2.21 5.87 -4.83
C GLN A 216 -1.57 7.13 -4.28
N SER A 217 -1.91 7.47 -3.04
CA SER A 217 -1.25 8.53 -2.27
C SER A 217 -0.40 7.91 -1.17
N PHE A 218 0.80 8.43 -0.93
CA PHE A 218 1.68 7.94 0.14
C PHE A 218 1.91 9.00 1.21
N ALA A 219 2.02 8.56 2.46
CA ALA A 219 2.29 9.38 3.64
C ALA A 219 1.31 10.54 3.90
N ASN A 220 0.11 10.51 3.31
CA ASN A 220 -0.93 11.54 3.44
C ASN A 220 -2.13 11.11 4.29
N PHE A 221 -2.13 9.86 4.80
CA PHE A 221 -3.04 9.44 5.84
C PHE A 221 -2.27 8.59 6.86
N THR A 222 -1.61 9.30 7.74
CA THR A 222 -0.75 8.81 8.82
C THR A 222 -1.14 9.51 10.11
N LEU A 223 -0.57 9.10 11.23
CA LEU A 223 -0.77 9.79 12.51
C LEU A 223 -0.26 11.24 12.47
N GLN A 224 0.75 11.54 11.63
CA GLN A 224 1.30 12.90 11.46
C GLN A 224 0.56 13.72 10.41
N ASN A 225 0.03 13.10 9.33
CA ASN A 225 -0.61 13.80 8.23
C ASN A 225 -1.90 13.09 7.81
N ARG A 226 -3.06 13.77 7.91
CA ARG A 226 -4.41 13.24 7.63
C ARG A 226 -5.04 13.84 6.38
N THR A 227 -4.30 14.59 5.60
CA THR A 227 -4.83 15.44 4.52
C THR A 227 -5.56 14.66 3.43
N LEU A 228 -5.21 13.38 3.18
CA LEU A 228 -5.91 12.54 2.22
C LEU A 228 -7.37 12.27 2.62
N GLY A 229 -7.69 12.20 3.90
CA GLY A 229 -9.06 12.01 4.42
C GLY A 229 -9.84 13.32 4.55
N GLY A 230 -9.21 14.48 4.30
CA GLY A 230 -9.81 15.80 4.42
C GLY A 230 -10.50 16.29 3.13
N PRO A 231 -11.07 17.51 3.21
CA PRO A 231 -11.64 18.17 2.04
C PRO A 231 -10.61 18.30 0.92
N GLY A 232 -10.99 17.93 -0.29
CA GLY A 232 -10.08 17.94 -1.45
C GLY A 232 -9.20 16.70 -1.60
N GLY A 233 -9.26 15.76 -0.64
CA GLY A 233 -8.61 14.43 -0.73
C GLY A 233 -9.52 13.37 -1.36
N ILE A 234 -9.93 12.39 -0.56
CA ILE A 234 -10.69 11.22 -1.02
C ILE A 234 -11.98 11.59 -1.77
N ASP A 235 -12.74 12.57 -1.27
CA ASP A 235 -14.03 12.94 -1.87
C ASP A 235 -13.84 13.55 -3.28
N ARG A 236 -12.82 14.39 -3.47
CA ARG A 236 -12.47 14.96 -4.77
C ARG A 236 -12.08 13.88 -5.78
N LEU A 237 -11.27 12.91 -5.35
CA LEU A 237 -10.86 11.79 -6.18
C LEU A 237 -12.05 10.88 -6.54
N ALA A 238 -12.94 10.60 -5.59
CA ALA A 238 -14.18 9.85 -5.85
C ALA A 238 -15.10 10.60 -6.83
N ALA A 239 -15.23 11.92 -6.70
CA ALA A 239 -16.00 12.77 -7.63
C ALA A 239 -15.39 12.78 -9.04
N ALA A 240 -14.07 12.65 -9.18
CA ALA A 240 -13.38 12.47 -10.46
C ALA A 240 -13.55 11.05 -11.07
N GLY A 241 -14.41 10.20 -10.50
CA GLY A 241 -14.73 8.86 -11.00
C GLY A 241 -13.71 7.78 -10.62
N VAL A 242 -12.73 8.08 -9.74
CA VAL A 242 -11.74 7.11 -9.29
C VAL A 242 -12.42 6.00 -8.48
N GLN A 243 -12.23 4.74 -8.88
CA GLN A 243 -12.89 3.60 -8.22
C GLN A 243 -12.30 3.30 -6.85
N VAL A 244 -10.95 3.37 -6.74
CA VAL A 244 -10.22 3.09 -5.52
C VAL A 244 -9.11 4.09 -5.25
N VAL A 245 -8.97 4.49 -4.00
CA VAL A 245 -7.84 5.28 -3.51
C VAL A 245 -7.10 4.46 -2.46
N THR A 246 -5.80 4.27 -2.69
CA THR A 246 -4.95 3.51 -1.77
C THR A 246 -4.10 4.47 -0.93
N ASN A 247 -4.11 4.26 0.40
CA ASN A 247 -3.22 4.91 1.34
C ASN A 247 -1.95 4.09 1.50
N ALA A 248 -0.85 4.55 0.91
CA ALA A 248 0.45 3.91 1.05
C ALA A 248 1.30 4.59 2.14
N SER A 249 2.26 3.85 2.67
CA SER A 249 3.19 4.33 3.72
C SER A 249 2.49 4.89 4.97
N PRO A 250 1.65 4.11 5.67
CA PRO A 250 0.95 4.58 6.88
C PRO A 250 1.88 4.98 8.03
N LEU A 251 3.15 4.58 7.98
CA LEU A 251 4.22 5.03 8.88
C LEU A 251 5.04 6.20 8.30
N GLY A 252 4.54 6.92 7.30
CA GLY A 252 5.23 8.06 6.71
C GLY A 252 6.62 7.71 6.15
N MET A 253 6.74 6.60 5.38
CA MET A 253 8.03 6.10 4.88
C MET A 253 9.08 5.83 5.97
N GLY A 254 8.64 5.39 7.14
CA GLY A 254 9.50 5.11 8.30
C GLY A 254 9.66 6.28 9.28
N LEU A 255 9.08 7.45 8.99
CA LEU A 255 9.13 8.61 9.88
C LEU A 255 8.55 8.29 11.27
N LEU A 256 7.44 7.57 11.32
CA LEU A 256 6.71 7.24 12.55
C LEU A 256 7.17 5.92 13.19
N ARG A 257 8.38 5.45 12.89
CA ARG A 257 9.02 4.36 13.66
C ARG A 257 9.53 4.92 15.00
N ARG A 258 9.66 4.06 15.99
CA ARG A 258 10.21 4.44 17.30
C ARG A 258 11.53 5.20 17.20
N GLU A 259 12.42 4.72 16.36
CA GLU A 259 13.74 5.30 16.14
C GLU A 259 13.73 6.39 15.04
N GLY A 260 12.59 6.59 14.39
CA GLY A 260 12.43 7.51 13.27
C GLY A 260 13.18 7.07 12.01
N VAL A 261 13.45 8.06 11.14
CA VAL A 261 14.25 7.85 9.93
C VAL A 261 15.73 7.81 10.30
N PRO A 262 16.49 6.77 9.87
CA PRO A 262 17.92 6.71 10.13
C PRO A 262 18.70 7.92 9.61
N VAL A 263 19.88 8.16 10.16
CA VAL A 263 20.86 9.12 9.63
C VAL A 263 21.77 8.39 8.63
N GLY A 264 22.10 9.06 7.50
CA GLY A 264 22.94 8.49 6.45
C GLY A 264 22.15 7.79 5.35
N ALA A 265 22.79 6.93 4.58
CA ALA A 265 22.29 6.38 3.32
C ALA A 265 20.87 5.76 3.39
N LEU A 266 20.52 5.14 4.53
CA LEU A 266 19.18 4.58 4.77
C LEU A 266 18.13 5.62 5.19
N GLY A 267 18.46 6.89 5.24
CA GLY A 267 17.53 7.95 5.66
C GLY A 267 17.63 9.23 4.87
N ASP A 268 18.69 9.39 4.04
CA ASP A 268 18.92 10.62 3.25
C ASP A 268 17.88 10.77 2.12
N PHE A 269 17.21 9.69 1.73
CA PHE A 269 16.13 9.75 0.74
C PHE A 269 14.86 10.41 1.29
N HIS A 270 14.69 10.47 2.63
CA HIS A 270 13.44 10.91 3.25
C HIS A 270 13.39 12.44 3.35
N PRO A 271 12.34 13.09 2.82
CA PRO A 271 12.27 14.56 2.68
C PRO A 271 11.96 15.31 3.99
N ALA A 272 11.63 14.60 5.10
CA ALA A 272 11.34 15.24 6.38
C ALA A 272 12.53 16.08 6.87
N SER A 273 12.25 17.33 7.23
CA SER A 273 13.24 18.24 7.82
C SER A 273 13.76 17.72 9.19
N ARG A 274 14.87 18.30 9.66
CA ARG A 274 15.41 17.96 10.98
C ARG A 274 14.42 18.29 12.10
N GLU A 275 13.67 19.37 11.94
CA GLU A 275 12.69 19.86 12.90
C GLU A 275 11.48 18.92 12.97
N LEU A 276 10.96 18.48 11.82
CA LEU A 276 9.91 17.46 11.77
C LEU A 276 10.38 16.14 12.39
N ARG A 277 11.59 15.67 12.07
CA ARG A 277 12.16 14.47 12.68
C ARG A 277 12.30 14.61 14.21
N ALA A 278 12.67 15.82 14.70
CA ALA A 278 12.74 16.10 16.14
C ALA A 278 11.37 16.12 16.80
N ALA A 279 10.33 16.65 16.14
CA ALA A 279 8.96 16.62 16.63
C ALA A 279 8.45 15.17 16.76
N VAL A 280 8.70 14.33 15.75
CA VAL A 280 8.34 12.92 15.79
C VAL A 280 9.11 12.15 16.88
N ARG A 281 10.35 12.51 17.16
CA ARG A 281 11.10 11.91 18.30
C ARG A 281 10.43 12.21 19.64
N ARG A 282 9.99 13.46 19.86
CA ARG A 282 9.20 13.80 21.06
C ARG A 282 7.90 13.02 21.14
N ALA A 283 7.22 12.80 20.01
CA ALA A 283 6.03 11.96 19.96
C ALA A 283 6.33 10.49 20.30
N SER A 284 7.49 9.97 19.88
CA SER A 284 7.95 8.64 20.28
C SER A 284 8.23 8.55 21.79
N GLU A 285 8.92 9.55 22.35
CA GLU A 285 9.18 9.65 23.80
C GLU A 285 7.87 9.75 24.61
N PHE A 286 6.86 10.46 24.10
CA PHE A 286 5.53 10.51 24.70
C PHE A 286 4.89 9.11 24.75
N CYS A 287 4.90 8.36 23.64
CA CYS A 287 4.38 7.00 23.62
C CYS A 287 5.16 6.07 24.56
N ASP A 288 6.50 6.14 24.56
CA ASP A 288 7.36 5.34 25.48
C ASP A 288 7.03 5.66 26.95
N GLY A 289 6.71 6.91 27.27
CA GLY A 289 6.34 7.34 28.63
C GLY A 289 5.07 6.69 29.18
N VAL A 290 4.21 6.21 28.30
CA VAL A 290 2.98 5.47 28.66
C VAL A 290 3.07 3.97 28.36
N GLY A 291 4.28 3.48 28.02
CA GLY A 291 4.53 2.07 27.77
C GLY A 291 4.12 1.58 26.39
N GLU A 292 3.92 2.50 25.42
CA GLU A 292 3.55 2.22 24.04
C GLU A 292 4.69 2.51 23.08
N ARG A 293 4.57 1.99 21.86
CA ARG A 293 5.50 2.29 20.76
C ARG A 293 4.79 3.11 19.70
N LEU A 294 5.44 4.18 19.26
CA LEU A 294 4.86 5.08 18.26
C LEU A 294 4.43 4.34 16.99
N GLU A 295 5.26 3.42 16.46
CA GLU A 295 4.93 2.67 15.26
C GLU A 295 3.69 1.79 15.40
N VAL A 296 3.43 1.25 16.59
CA VAL A 296 2.25 0.41 16.87
C VAL A 296 0.99 1.28 16.92
N VAL A 297 1.05 2.40 17.63
CA VAL A 297 -0.04 3.37 17.71
C VAL A 297 -0.34 3.93 16.32
N ALA A 298 0.69 4.39 15.61
CA ALA A 298 0.55 5.02 14.30
C ALA A 298 0.01 4.06 13.23
N LEU A 299 0.52 2.82 13.18
CA LEU A 299 0.05 1.85 12.20
C LEU A 299 -1.40 1.44 12.47
N ARG A 300 -1.74 1.13 13.74
CA ARG A 300 -3.10 0.75 14.10
C ARG A 300 -4.08 1.89 13.82
N TRP A 301 -3.76 3.09 14.26
CA TRP A 301 -4.58 4.26 14.00
C TRP A 301 -4.82 4.46 12.50
N ALA A 302 -3.76 4.43 11.69
CA ALA A 302 -3.88 4.64 10.26
C ALA A 302 -4.71 3.55 9.57
N LEU A 303 -4.48 2.27 9.88
CA LEU A 303 -5.24 1.16 9.29
C LEU A 303 -6.71 1.21 9.70
N GLU A 304 -7.00 1.35 10.99
CA GLU A 304 -8.35 1.29 11.54
C GLU A 304 -9.20 2.50 11.11
N THR A 305 -8.64 3.70 11.15
CA THR A 305 -9.36 4.92 10.77
C THR A 305 -9.55 5.01 9.26
N TRP A 306 -8.56 4.53 8.45
CA TRP A 306 -8.69 4.57 7.00
C TRP A 306 -9.77 3.63 6.44
N ILE A 307 -10.12 2.56 7.14
CA ILE A 307 -11.22 1.67 6.75
C ILE A 307 -12.49 2.47 6.45
N SER A 308 -12.86 3.41 7.31
CA SER A 308 -14.04 4.26 7.13
C SER A 308 -13.74 5.53 6.33
N ALA A 309 -12.64 6.22 6.62
CA ALA A 309 -12.27 7.45 5.94
C ALA A 309 -12.04 7.26 4.43
N GLY A 310 -11.46 6.12 4.03
CA GLY A 310 -11.22 5.78 2.62
C GLY A 310 -12.41 5.14 1.89
N ALA A 311 -13.55 4.98 2.54
CA ALA A 311 -14.68 4.21 2.00
C ALA A 311 -15.32 4.82 0.74
N ALA A 312 -15.27 6.14 0.54
CA ALA A 312 -15.84 6.80 -0.65
C ALA A 312 -15.26 6.23 -1.97
N ALA A 313 -13.95 5.96 -1.99
CA ALA A 313 -13.26 5.27 -3.09
C ALA A 313 -12.52 4.03 -2.54
N GLY A 314 -13.24 3.12 -1.93
CA GLY A 314 -12.71 1.94 -1.25
C GLY A 314 -13.09 0.63 -1.91
N SER A 315 -12.65 -0.46 -1.28
CA SER A 315 -12.89 -1.84 -1.70
C SER A 315 -14.21 -2.41 -1.18
N ARG A 316 -14.84 -3.25 -2.00
CA ARG A 316 -15.93 -4.16 -1.61
C ARG A 316 -15.44 -5.62 -1.52
N ALA A 317 -14.18 -5.88 -1.85
CA ALA A 317 -13.62 -7.20 -1.74
C ALA A 317 -13.51 -7.64 -0.27
N HIS A 318 -13.63 -8.95 -0.03
CA HIS A 318 -13.54 -9.48 1.33
C HIS A 318 -12.18 -9.14 1.96
N PRO A 319 -12.16 -8.58 3.19
CA PRO A 319 -10.92 -8.10 3.81
C PRO A 319 -9.91 -9.19 4.17
N VAL A 320 -10.35 -10.45 4.30
CA VAL A 320 -9.48 -11.62 4.49
C VAL A 320 -10.12 -12.84 3.85
N SER A 321 -9.57 -13.33 2.75
CA SER A 321 -9.92 -14.63 2.19
C SER A 321 -9.19 -15.72 2.97
N GLY A 322 -9.62 -16.08 4.14
CA GLY A 322 -8.93 -17.11 4.91
C GLY A 322 -9.24 -17.18 6.40
N LEU A 323 -10.30 -16.54 6.89
CA LEU A 323 -10.78 -16.81 8.25
C LEU A 323 -11.35 -18.25 8.30
N PRO A 324 -10.87 -19.12 9.23
CA PRO A 324 -11.44 -20.44 9.39
C PRO A 324 -12.90 -20.30 9.82
N GLY A 325 -13.82 -20.90 9.07
CA GLY A 325 -15.21 -21.08 9.47
C GLY A 325 -16.30 -20.45 8.62
N LYS A 326 -15.99 -19.79 7.50
CA LYS A 326 -17.01 -19.24 6.60
C LYS A 326 -16.73 -19.55 5.12
N GLU A 327 -16.79 -20.82 4.74
CA GLU A 327 -16.91 -21.18 3.31
C GLU A 327 -18.34 -21.01 2.76
N GLU A 328 -19.37 -20.78 3.59
CA GLU A 328 -20.77 -20.87 3.16
C GLU A 328 -21.66 -19.64 3.41
N SER A 329 -21.14 -18.53 3.95
CA SER A 329 -21.97 -17.32 4.12
C SER A 329 -21.31 -16.05 3.61
N ASN A 330 -20.70 -16.09 2.41
CA ASN A 330 -20.15 -14.90 1.72
C ASN A 330 -21.22 -13.89 1.29
N GLU A 331 -22.48 -14.06 1.67
CA GLU A 331 -23.56 -13.20 1.20
C GLU A 331 -23.84 -12.00 2.10
N ASP A 332 -23.42 -11.96 3.36
CA ASP A 332 -23.91 -10.95 4.32
C ASP A 332 -22.88 -10.04 4.98
N VAL A 333 -21.57 -10.26 4.86
CA VAL A 333 -20.59 -9.28 5.33
C VAL A 333 -20.39 -8.24 4.23
N GLY A 334 -21.20 -7.18 4.28
CA GLY A 334 -20.91 -5.96 3.53
C GLY A 334 -21.49 -5.84 2.13
N ARG A 335 -22.68 -6.37 1.83
CA ARG A 335 -23.48 -5.89 0.68
C ARG A 335 -23.75 -4.40 0.84
N GLY A 336 -22.79 -3.56 0.43
CA GLY A 336 -22.90 -2.10 0.44
C GLY A 336 -21.76 -1.35 1.11
N THR A 337 -21.05 -1.91 2.06
CA THR A 337 -19.96 -1.22 2.77
C THR A 337 -18.65 -1.35 2.00
N LYS A 338 -18.01 -0.22 1.69
CA LYS A 338 -16.66 -0.18 1.16
C LYS A 338 -15.67 0.02 2.31
N PHE A 339 -14.46 -0.52 2.15
CA PHE A 339 -13.35 -0.36 3.07
C PHE A 339 -12.22 0.45 2.41
N GLY A 340 -11.66 1.42 3.12
CA GLY A 340 -10.44 2.09 2.69
C GLY A 340 -9.30 1.08 2.50
N ILE A 341 -8.44 1.31 1.50
CA ILE A 341 -7.40 0.38 1.08
C ILE A 341 -6.04 0.91 1.53
N SER A 342 -5.28 0.08 2.26
CA SER A 342 -3.94 0.42 2.75
C SER A 342 -2.86 -0.43 2.09
N VAL A 343 -1.72 0.21 1.74
CA VAL A 343 -0.51 -0.46 1.27
C VAL A 343 0.54 -0.39 2.37
N ILE A 344 0.94 -1.54 2.90
CA ILE A 344 1.90 -1.67 4.00
C ILE A 344 3.18 -2.35 3.53
N GLY A 345 4.34 -1.80 3.91
CA GLY A 345 5.64 -2.42 3.72
C GLY A 345 6.13 -3.09 5.00
N VAL A 346 6.67 -4.30 4.87
CA VAL A 346 7.35 -5.03 5.93
C VAL A 346 8.67 -5.58 5.43
N SER A 347 9.67 -5.70 6.31
CA SER A 347 11.02 -6.17 5.95
C SER A 347 11.34 -7.56 6.48
N ASN A 348 10.53 -8.10 7.40
CA ASN A 348 10.79 -9.39 8.04
C ASN A 348 9.50 -10.06 8.53
N ALA A 349 9.61 -11.35 8.83
CA ALA A 349 8.48 -12.18 9.26
C ALA A 349 7.79 -11.68 10.52
N LYS A 350 8.54 -11.10 11.48
CA LYS A 350 7.98 -10.57 12.71
C LYS A 350 7.11 -9.33 12.47
N GLU A 351 7.56 -8.42 11.61
CA GLU A 351 6.77 -7.24 11.21
C GLU A 351 5.50 -7.67 10.47
N LEU A 352 5.59 -8.69 9.59
CA LEU A 352 4.43 -9.25 8.91
C LEU A 352 3.43 -9.84 9.89
N GLU A 353 3.89 -10.71 10.79
CA GLU A 353 3.05 -11.35 11.80
C GLU A 353 2.31 -10.32 12.66
N MET A 354 3.05 -9.34 13.19
CA MET A 354 2.47 -8.26 14.01
C MET A 354 1.44 -7.45 13.24
N THR A 355 1.72 -7.11 11.98
CA THR A 355 0.78 -6.39 11.11
C THR A 355 -0.49 -7.20 10.86
N MET A 356 -0.35 -8.50 10.61
CA MET A 356 -1.51 -9.37 10.36
C MET A 356 -2.35 -9.63 11.61
N LEU A 357 -1.72 -9.76 12.79
CA LEU A 357 -2.42 -9.83 14.06
C LEU A 357 -3.19 -8.54 14.34
N MET A 358 -2.55 -7.39 14.12
CA MET A 358 -3.20 -6.08 14.25
C MET A 358 -4.38 -5.95 13.29
N TRP A 359 -4.20 -6.28 12.01
CA TRP A 359 -5.26 -6.22 10.99
C TRP A 359 -6.45 -7.08 11.35
N ARG A 360 -6.22 -8.33 11.77
CA ARG A 360 -7.30 -9.24 12.23
C ARG A 360 -8.02 -8.70 13.45
N SER A 361 -7.29 -8.16 14.41
CA SER A 361 -7.88 -7.51 15.59
C SER A 361 -8.77 -6.32 15.22
N ILE A 362 -8.35 -5.50 14.26
CA ILE A 362 -9.17 -4.39 13.73
C ILE A 362 -10.46 -4.94 13.13
N LEU A 363 -10.38 -5.96 12.29
CA LEU A 363 -11.56 -6.58 11.67
C LEU A 363 -12.53 -7.20 12.70
N ASP A 364 -12.01 -7.79 13.78
CA ASP A 364 -12.83 -8.31 14.88
C ASP A 364 -13.64 -7.19 15.58
N GLY A 365 -13.11 -5.96 15.58
CA GLY A 365 -13.75 -4.79 16.19
C GLY A 365 -14.80 -4.10 15.31
N LEU A 366 -14.86 -4.42 14.01
CA LEU A 366 -15.84 -3.80 13.10
C LEU A 366 -17.26 -4.31 13.40
N GLU A 367 -18.24 -3.40 13.32
CA GLU A 367 -19.66 -3.75 13.44
C GLU A 367 -20.14 -4.36 12.11
N GLY A 368 -20.89 -5.47 12.16
CA GLY A 368 -21.50 -6.01 10.95
C GLY A 368 -21.44 -7.53 10.78
N GLY A 369 -21.14 -8.28 11.82
CA GLY A 369 -21.27 -9.74 11.84
C GLY A 369 -22.29 -10.19 12.88
N GLU A 370 -23.57 -9.81 12.72
CA GLU A 370 -24.66 -10.41 13.51
C GLU A 370 -25.04 -11.80 12.96
N ASP A 371 -24.08 -12.70 12.87
CA ASP A 371 -24.40 -14.12 12.81
C ASP A 371 -24.70 -14.56 14.24
N LYS A 372 -25.97 -14.65 14.56
CA LYS A 372 -26.47 -15.11 15.87
C LYS A 372 -25.98 -16.50 16.27
N ALA A 373 -25.39 -17.26 15.35
CA ALA A 373 -24.91 -18.63 15.55
C ALA A 373 -23.48 -18.74 16.11
N VAL A 374 -22.64 -17.70 16.07
CA VAL A 374 -21.22 -17.77 16.44
C VAL A 374 -20.85 -16.86 17.63
N GLN A 375 -21.79 -16.52 18.49
CA GLN A 375 -21.50 -15.76 19.71
C GLN A 375 -20.84 -16.64 20.80
N THR A 376 -19.72 -17.26 20.50
CA THR A 376 -18.90 -17.89 21.56
C THR A 376 -18.27 -16.79 22.42
N GLY A 377 -18.06 -17.08 23.72
CA GLY A 377 -17.45 -16.13 24.66
C GLY A 377 -16.06 -15.63 24.20
N ARG A 378 -15.37 -16.37 23.30
CA ARG A 378 -14.09 -15.97 22.69
C ARG A 378 -14.24 -14.80 21.71
N TRP A 379 -15.25 -14.82 20.83
CA TRP A 379 -15.53 -13.72 19.90
C TRP A 379 -15.95 -12.44 20.62
N LYS A 380 -16.78 -12.56 21.66
CA LYS A 380 -17.14 -11.40 22.48
C LYS A 380 -15.91 -10.73 23.10
N ARG A 381 -15.00 -11.50 23.67
CA ARG A 381 -13.75 -10.99 24.24
C ARG A 381 -12.82 -10.34 23.19
N ALA A 382 -12.66 -10.96 22.03
CA ALA A 382 -11.85 -10.40 20.95
C ALA A 382 -12.40 -9.04 20.46
N ARG A 383 -13.72 -8.95 20.28
CA ARG A 383 -14.39 -7.71 19.87
C ARG A 383 -14.29 -6.63 20.95
N GLU A 384 -14.55 -6.96 22.19
CA GLU A 384 -14.42 -6.04 23.33
C GLU A 384 -13.00 -5.53 23.46
N TRP A 385 -12.01 -6.42 23.40
CA TRP A 385 -10.60 -6.07 23.42
C TRP A 385 -10.25 -5.10 22.28
N SER A 386 -10.68 -5.38 21.06
CA SER A 386 -10.39 -4.54 19.90
C SER A 386 -11.02 -3.14 20.02
N ARG A 387 -12.23 -3.03 20.56
CA ARG A 387 -12.91 -1.74 20.82
C ARG A 387 -12.16 -0.94 21.88
N ASN A 388 -11.82 -1.55 23.01
CA ASN A 388 -11.05 -0.88 24.06
C ASN A 388 -9.68 -0.43 23.54
N ARG A 389 -9.07 -1.24 22.67
CA ARG A 389 -7.80 -0.88 22.03
C ARG A 389 -7.94 0.30 21.07
N ARG A 390 -9.04 0.39 20.33
CA ARG A 390 -9.35 1.54 19.47
C ARG A 390 -9.42 2.82 20.29
N GLU A 391 -10.20 2.84 21.36
CA GLU A 391 -10.34 4.00 22.25
C GLU A 391 -8.99 4.44 22.82
N ALA A 392 -8.17 3.49 23.27
CA ALA A 392 -6.84 3.78 23.76
C ALA A 392 -5.91 4.38 22.68
N VAL A 393 -5.98 3.85 21.44
CA VAL A 393 -5.18 4.34 20.32
C VAL A 393 -5.66 5.74 19.89
N GLU A 394 -6.95 6.01 19.92
CA GLU A 394 -7.52 7.34 19.61
C GLU A 394 -7.01 8.39 20.61
N MET A 395 -7.07 8.11 21.93
CA MET A 395 -6.53 9.01 22.95
C MET A 395 -5.03 9.26 22.78
N LEU A 396 -4.26 8.21 22.47
CA LEU A 396 -2.82 8.36 22.22
C LEU A 396 -2.55 9.15 20.95
N ALA A 397 -3.37 8.96 19.91
CA ALA A 397 -3.27 9.71 18.66
C ALA A 397 -3.49 11.22 18.87
N GLU A 398 -4.44 11.61 19.73
CA GLU A 398 -4.64 13.00 20.13
C GLU A 398 -3.42 13.57 20.85
N GLY A 399 -2.88 12.84 21.85
CA GLY A 399 -1.66 13.27 22.53
C GLY A 399 -0.43 13.38 21.63
N VAL A 400 -0.25 12.45 20.69
CA VAL A 400 0.80 12.55 19.66
C VAL A 400 0.63 13.79 18.79
N GLN A 401 -0.59 14.13 18.40
CA GLN A 401 -0.86 15.32 17.58
C GLN A 401 -0.59 16.63 18.33
N GLU A 402 -0.93 16.68 19.63
CA GLU A 402 -0.57 17.82 20.48
C GLU A 402 0.96 18.00 20.56
N VAL A 403 1.71 16.90 20.72
CA VAL A 403 3.17 16.92 20.74
C VAL A 403 3.79 17.33 19.41
N LEU A 404 3.18 16.93 18.30
CA LEU A 404 3.61 17.34 16.95
C LEU A 404 3.38 18.83 16.70
N GLY A 405 2.33 19.44 17.26
CA GLY A 405 2.03 20.85 17.13
C GLY A 405 1.92 21.31 15.68
N GLU A 406 2.72 22.31 15.29
CA GLU A 406 2.76 22.85 13.91
C GLU A 406 3.14 21.81 12.84
N TRP A 407 3.77 20.71 13.23
CA TRP A 407 4.15 19.62 12.34
C TRP A 407 3.00 18.63 12.07
N PHE A 408 1.89 18.75 12.76
CA PHE A 408 0.68 18.01 12.44
C PHE A 408 0.08 18.52 11.12
N ASN A 409 -0.19 17.61 10.20
CA ASN A 409 -0.61 17.89 8.81
C ASN A 409 0.42 18.66 7.96
N TYR A 410 1.65 18.80 8.43
CA TYR A 410 2.72 19.34 7.61
C TYR A 410 3.02 18.40 6.44
N ALA A 411 3.06 18.97 5.25
CA ALA A 411 3.43 18.28 4.01
C ALA A 411 4.72 18.91 3.46
N TRP A 412 5.68 18.09 3.07
CA TRP A 412 6.91 18.57 2.41
C TRP A 412 6.68 18.88 0.94
N ASP A 413 7.59 19.67 0.37
CA ASP A 413 7.56 19.98 -1.07
C ASP A 413 7.85 18.71 -1.91
N SER A 414 6.97 18.40 -2.88
CA SER A 414 7.18 17.38 -3.89
C SER A 414 6.61 17.88 -5.24
N PRO A 415 7.45 18.03 -6.27
CA PRO A 415 8.91 17.91 -6.23
C PRO A 415 9.57 18.97 -5.35
N PRO A 416 10.82 18.75 -4.88
CA PRO A 416 11.56 19.76 -4.13
C PRO A 416 11.83 20.98 -5.00
N LYS A 417 11.96 22.17 -4.35
CA LYS A 417 12.22 23.43 -5.06
C LYS A 417 13.46 23.33 -5.96
N GLY A 418 13.32 23.75 -7.21
CA GLY A 418 14.41 23.72 -8.19
C GLY A 418 14.62 22.34 -8.84
N PHE A 419 13.71 21.41 -8.66
CA PHE A 419 13.79 20.12 -9.35
C PHE A 419 13.83 20.30 -10.87
N VAL A 420 14.74 19.58 -11.52
CA VAL A 420 14.85 19.49 -12.98
C VAL A 420 14.93 18.02 -13.35
N ASN A 421 14.03 17.57 -14.23
CA ASN A 421 14.08 16.22 -14.76
C ASN A 421 15.33 16.07 -15.66
N GLN A 422 16.26 15.19 -15.24
CA GLN A 422 17.57 15.02 -15.89
C GLN A 422 17.53 14.16 -17.14
N ARG A 423 16.42 13.44 -17.38
CA ARG A 423 16.33 12.60 -18.57
C ARG A 423 16.15 13.41 -19.84
N LYS A 424 17.00 13.14 -20.83
CA LYS A 424 16.85 13.69 -22.18
C LYS A 424 15.69 12.95 -22.87
N LYS A 425 14.66 13.68 -23.31
CA LYS A 425 13.55 13.12 -24.06
C LYS A 425 14.07 12.37 -25.31
N GLY A 426 13.63 11.11 -25.50
CA GLY A 426 13.98 10.29 -26.66
C GLY A 426 15.20 9.38 -26.51
N GLN A 427 15.85 9.32 -25.36
CA GLN A 427 16.87 8.29 -25.10
C GLN A 427 16.17 6.97 -24.71
N ILE A 428 16.11 6.04 -25.65
CA ILE A 428 15.69 4.65 -25.38
C ILE A 428 16.87 3.92 -24.75
N GLU A 429 16.62 3.15 -23.67
CA GLU A 429 17.62 2.26 -23.07
C GLU A 429 18.11 1.20 -24.07
N GLY A 430 19.19 1.41 -24.67
CA GLY A 430 19.95 0.46 -25.50
C GLY A 430 21.43 0.79 -25.46
N GLN A 431 21.77 1.98 -24.89
CA GLN A 431 23.14 2.48 -24.92
C GLN A 431 23.79 2.70 -23.54
N SER A 432 23.06 2.54 -22.41
CA SER A 432 23.61 2.77 -21.07
C SER A 432 23.90 1.50 -20.25
N GLU A 433 23.35 0.34 -20.62
CA GLU A 433 23.65 -0.93 -19.92
C GLU A 433 25.03 -1.53 -20.29
N GLY A 434 25.70 -1.01 -21.31
CA GLY A 434 27.02 -1.50 -21.75
C GLY A 434 28.23 -0.92 -21.01
N LYS A 435 28.08 -0.14 -19.94
CA LYS A 435 29.23 0.52 -19.27
C LYS A 435 29.30 0.39 -17.75
N LYS A 436 28.49 -0.46 -17.12
CA LYS A 436 28.52 -0.64 -15.64
C LYS A 436 28.59 -2.11 -15.18
N GLU A 437 28.89 -3.06 -16.05
CA GLU A 437 29.11 -4.46 -15.64
C GLU A 437 30.59 -4.87 -15.48
N ASP A 438 31.55 -3.95 -15.69
CA ASP A 438 32.98 -4.24 -15.46
C ASP A 438 33.54 -3.29 -14.39
N ALA A 439 33.42 -3.66 -13.14
CA ALA A 439 34.38 -3.33 -12.09
C ALA A 439 34.29 -4.36 -10.95
N PRO A 440 35.43 -4.81 -10.43
CA PRO A 440 35.69 -6.08 -9.73
C PRO A 440 35.04 -6.19 -8.36
#